data_1d877fedb46fb75940d7179149bf18ee
#
_entry.id   1d877fedb46fb75940d7179149bf18ee
#
_cell.length_a   1.000
_cell.length_b   1.000
_cell.length_c   1.000
_cell.angle_alpha   90.00
_cell.angle_beta   90.00
_cell.angle_gamma   90.00
#
_symmetry.space_group_name_H-M   'P 1'
#
loop_
_entity.id
_entity.type
_entity.pdbx_description
1 polymer ?
#
loop_
_entity_poly.entity_id
_entity_poly.type
_entity_poly.pdbx_seq_one_letter_code
_entity_poly.pdbx_strand_id
1 'polypeptide(L)'
;MKKFVKKALAILLACILAFSAVTCFAAENKKYYDYGKYVLLGDSVAAGHNDLVYIDCEFKRVDGSYGAIVADTLGAEFIPMACPGFRTIEMRYMLEDDYEGDDYLFHDAHDAEVMKSRIPEYRRGIAEADLITLGVGGNDFGTYLTWVIANILEEEGICGEYVAALRDLLKQHGIESEKLDKIVELAQFTDAMPELVRVLPKALKYGLENFFENWNYVIEDILALNPDVKLLVIGMFDNGVKNEEDSAASEAGKTALNLGQLVVDMANKPMKESALKYGYTFVDTTGTICDTYHPNAEGHKHIAEKILAALPDANFPYTDVAADSKYFDGIEFMYRKGYMAGTSDTQFSPDSALTKAAYAQVLYNIAGRPEVDSSNVSFDDVDSTAAYLAAAVWADSNGILKADNGRFSPDSKISAVKFAISLVRFSAAGSFNIAKVVKTLTFAFNIVKDFGVFGLNNTVTRAEAAQRLADYCVIK
;
A
#
# COMPACT_ATOMS: atom_id res chain seq x y z
N MET A 1 46.15 -7.71 -7.31
CA MET A 1 44.94 -6.99 -7.60
C MET A 1 43.90 -7.80 -8.42
N LYS A 2 44.18 -8.29 -9.64
CA LYS A 2 43.21 -9.06 -10.46
C LYS A 2 42.63 -10.33 -9.82
N LYS A 3 43.39 -11.08 -8.97
CA LYS A 3 42.90 -12.27 -8.26
C LYS A 3 41.97 -11.93 -7.08
N PHE A 4 42.20 -10.80 -6.44
CA PHE A 4 41.36 -10.34 -5.31
C PHE A 4 39.99 -9.85 -5.80
N VAL A 5 39.98 -9.08 -6.89
CA VAL A 5 38.73 -8.59 -7.52
C VAL A 5 37.88 -9.75 -8.05
N LYS A 6 38.49 -10.80 -8.65
CA LYS A 6 37.75 -11.99 -9.09
C LYS A 6 37.14 -12.78 -7.92
N LYS A 7 37.85 -12.87 -6.77
CA LYS A 7 37.30 -13.53 -5.57
C LYS A 7 36.18 -12.71 -4.95
N ALA A 8 36.29 -11.38 -4.87
CA ALA A 8 35.25 -10.51 -4.35
C ALA A 8 33.99 -10.54 -5.26
N LEU A 9 34.18 -10.57 -6.58
CA LEU A 9 33.07 -10.68 -7.54
C LEU A 9 32.36 -12.05 -7.45
N ALA A 10 33.12 -13.14 -7.25
CA ALA A 10 32.54 -14.47 -7.07
C ALA A 10 31.76 -14.61 -5.76
N ILE A 11 32.22 -13.97 -4.68
CA ILE A 11 31.51 -13.93 -3.39
C ILE A 11 30.23 -13.09 -3.53
N LEU A 12 30.32 -11.93 -4.20
CA LEU A 12 29.15 -11.07 -4.45
C LEU A 12 28.09 -11.81 -5.30
N LEU A 13 28.52 -12.53 -6.35
CA LEU A 13 27.62 -13.33 -7.19
C LEU A 13 26.99 -14.49 -6.40
N ALA A 14 27.76 -15.15 -5.52
CA ALA A 14 27.26 -16.22 -4.65
C ALA A 14 26.27 -15.67 -3.60
N CYS A 15 26.49 -14.47 -3.07
CA CYS A 15 25.54 -13.80 -2.17
C CYS A 15 24.25 -13.40 -2.91
N ILE A 16 24.35 -12.89 -4.14
CA ILE A 16 23.17 -12.54 -4.96
C ILE A 16 22.36 -13.81 -5.30
N LEU A 17 23.03 -14.90 -5.67
CA LEU A 17 22.37 -16.18 -5.94
C LEU A 17 21.77 -16.82 -4.68
N ALA A 18 22.41 -16.65 -3.51
CA ALA A 18 21.86 -17.11 -2.24
C ALA A 18 20.66 -16.26 -1.80
N PHE A 19 20.67 -14.94 -2.06
CA PHE A 19 19.52 -14.06 -1.77
C PHE A 19 18.31 -14.36 -2.68
N SER A 20 18.55 -14.62 -3.97
CA SER A 20 17.47 -15.02 -4.89
C SER A 20 16.92 -16.42 -4.57
N ALA A 21 17.75 -17.33 -4.06
CA ALA A 21 17.31 -18.66 -3.63
C ALA A 21 16.48 -18.60 -2.33
N VAL A 22 16.81 -17.69 -1.39
CA VAL A 22 16.04 -17.52 -0.13
C VAL A 22 14.66 -16.91 -0.39
N THR A 23 14.52 -16.01 -1.36
CA THR A 23 13.20 -15.47 -1.75
C THR A 23 12.34 -16.49 -2.51
N CYS A 24 12.95 -17.41 -3.25
CA CYS A 24 12.23 -18.49 -3.94
C CYS A 24 11.75 -19.59 -2.97
N PHE A 25 12.54 -19.92 -1.93
CA PHE A 25 12.18 -20.96 -0.96
C PHE A 25 11.00 -20.55 -0.02
N ALA A 26 10.77 -19.25 0.20
CA ALA A 26 9.64 -18.80 1.01
C ALA A 26 8.29 -18.90 0.27
N ALA A 27 8.30 -18.91 -1.07
CA ALA A 27 7.07 -18.99 -1.87
C ALA A 27 6.57 -20.44 -2.07
N GLU A 28 7.46 -21.44 -2.00
CA GLU A 28 7.10 -22.84 -2.28
C GLU A 28 6.27 -23.54 -1.19
N ASN A 29 6.09 -22.93 0.00
CA ASN A 29 5.38 -23.57 1.11
C ASN A 29 4.19 -22.75 1.64
N LYS A 30 3.86 -21.59 1.04
CA LYS A 30 2.72 -20.81 1.50
C LYS A 30 1.42 -21.50 1.12
N LYS A 31 0.59 -21.76 2.13
CA LYS A 31 -0.76 -22.26 1.96
C LYS A 31 -1.74 -21.10 2.13
N TYR A 32 -2.64 -20.92 1.18
CA TYR A 32 -3.69 -19.91 1.28
C TYR A 32 -4.93 -20.45 1.95
N TYR A 33 -5.71 -19.55 2.58
CA TYR A 33 -7.07 -19.87 2.99
C TYR A 33 -7.93 -20.13 1.76
N ASP A 34 -9.01 -20.88 1.96
CA ASP A 34 -10.00 -21.11 0.91
C ASP A 34 -10.86 -19.86 0.74
N TYR A 35 -10.53 -19.07 -0.28
CA TYR A 35 -11.33 -17.93 -0.71
C TYR A 35 -12.24 -18.42 -1.83
N GLY A 36 -13.46 -18.89 -1.50
CA GLY A 36 -14.40 -19.43 -2.47
C GLY A 36 -14.69 -18.48 -3.62
N LYS A 37 -14.98 -17.18 -3.32
CA LYS A 37 -15.26 -16.12 -4.31
C LYS A 37 -14.27 -14.97 -4.21
N TYR A 38 -13.56 -14.72 -5.29
CA TYR A 38 -12.65 -13.59 -5.44
C TYR A 38 -13.22 -12.55 -6.41
N VAL A 39 -13.52 -11.37 -5.93
CA VAL A 39 -14.02 -10.22 -6.68
C VAL A 39 -12.90 -9.23 -6.95
N LEU A 40 -12.78 -8.81 -8.20
CA LEU A 40 -11.82 -7.81 -8.65
C LEU A 40 -12.56 -6.51 -9.00
N LEU A 41 -12.28 -5.44 -8.28
CA LEU A 41 -12.81 -4.11 -8.50
C LEU A 41 -11.71 -3.16 -8.97
N GLY A 42 -12.07 -2.18 -9.77
CA GLY A 42 -11.15 -1.13 -10.15
C GLY A 42 -11.29 -0.64 -11.59
N ASP A 43 -10.19 -0.14 -12.11
CA ASP A 43 -10.08 0.50 -13.42
C ASP A 43 -9.50 -0.41 -14.51
N SER A 44 -8.91 0.17 -15.55
CA SER A 44 -8.31 -0.54 -16.68
C SER A 44 -7.14 -1.47 -16.27
N VAL A 45 -6.36 -1.08 -15.28
CA VAL A 45 -5.27 -1.92 -14.75
C VAL A 45 -5.84 -3.18 -14.11
N ALA A 46 -6.89 -3.03 -13.32
CA ALA A 46 -7.61 -4.15 -12.71
C ALA A 46 -8.29 -5.01 -13.77
N ALA A 47 -8.95 -4.41 -14.76
CA ALA A 47 -9.57 -5.14 -15.86
C ALA A 47 -8.58 -5.95 -16.71
N GLY A 48 -7.27 -5.76 -16.53
CA GLY A 48 -6.23 -6.44 -17.31
C GLY A 48 -6.02 -5.80 -18.68
N HIS A 49 -6.39 -4.53 -18.83
CA HIS A 49 -6.12 -3.78 -20.04
C HIS A 49 -4.60 -3.67 -20.25
N ASN A 50 -4.17 -3.95 -21.46
CA ASN A 50 -2.84 -3.61 -21.93
C ASN A 50 -2.99 -2.93 -23.30
N ASP A 51 -1.92 -2.33 -23.80
CA ASP A 51 -1.96 -1.59 -25.07
C ASP A 51 -2.35 -2.45 -26.30
N LEU A 52 -2.40 -3.77 -26.14
CA LEU A 52 -2.71 -4.73 -27.20
C LEU A 52 -4.16 -5.24 -27.14
N VAL A 53 -4.81 -5.12 -25.98
CA VAL A 53 -6.16 -5.64 -25.76
C VAL A 53 -7.02 -4.57 -25.12
N TYR A 54 -7.98 -4.02 -25.87
CA TYR A 54 -9.02 -3.14 -25.34
C TYR A 54 -10.12 -3.98 -24.70
N ILE A 55 -10.50 -3.64 -23.48
CA ILE A 55 -11.53 -4.32 -22.70
C ILE A 55 -12.57 -3.28 -22.31
N ASP A 56 -13.81 -3.51 -22.76
CA ASP A 56 -14.96 -2.71 -22.32
C ASP A 56 -15.37 -3.07 -20.89
N CYS A 57 -16.35 -2.32 -20.33
CA CYS A 57 -16.99 -2.64 -19.05
C CYS A 57 -17.88 -3.89 -19.13
N GLU A 58 -17.38 -4.97 -19.73
CA GLU A 58 -18.11 -6.23 -19.87
C GLU A 58 -17.96 -7.16 -18.67
N PHE A 59 -17.17 -6.78 -17.66
CA PHE A 59 -16.85 -7.63 -16.51
C PHE A 59 -16.27 -8.99 -16.95
N LYS A 60 -15.23 -8.92 -17.76
CA LYS A 60 -14.67 -10.07 -18.45
C LYS A 60 -13.32 -10.48 -17.88
N ARG A 61 -13.14 -11.79 -17.71
CA ARG A 61 -11.82 -12.33 -17.36
C ARG A 61 -10.84 -12.10 -18.50
N VAL A 62 -9.65 -11.59 -18.16
CA VAL A 62 -8.50 -11.49 -19.04
C VAL A 62 -7.40 -12.38 -18.52
N ASP A 63 -7.05 -13.40 -19.29
CA ASP A 63 -5.98 -14.32 -18.94
C ASP A 63 -4.63 -13.62 -18.91
N GLY A 64 -3.83 -13.91 -17.88
CA GLY A 64 -2.56 -13.23 -17.66
C GLY A 64 -2.66 -11.89 -16.91
N SER A 65 -3.87 -11.36 -16.68
CA SER A 65 -4.06 -10.24 -15.77
C SER A 65 -3.73 -10.64 -14.33
N TYR A 66 -3.38 -9.68 -13.48
CA TYR A 66 -3.07 -9.99 -12.08
C TYR A 66 -4.25 -10.65 -11.35
N GLY A 67 -5.49 -10.24 -11.66
CA GLY A 67 -6.69 -10.83 -11.09
C GLY A 67 -6.85 -12.30 -11.47
N ALA A 68 -6.65 -12.64 -12.76
CA ALA A 68 -6.70 -14.02 -13.22
C ALA A 68 -5.59 -14.88 -12.58
N ILE A 69 -4.36 -14.37 -12.50
CA ILE A 69 -3.23 -15.07 -11.85
C ILE A 69 -3.52 -15.35 -10.37
N VAL A 70 -4.07 -14.38 -9.65
CA VAL A 70 -4.46 -14.54 -8.23
C VAL A 70 -5.56 -15.59 -8.09
N ALA A 71 -6.64 -15.48 -8.90
CA ALA A 71 -7.75 -16.43 -8.87
C ALA A 71 -7.28 -17.88 -9.12
N ASP A 72 -6.46 -18.09 -10.15
CA ASP A 72 -5.93 -19.42 -10.50
C ASP A 72 -5.03 -19.98 -9.38
N THR A 73 -4.20 -19.12 -8.76
CA THR A 73 -3.33 -19.53 -7.66
C THR A 73 -4.12 -19.92 -6.41
N LEU A 74 -5.23 -19.23 -6.13
CA LEU A 74 -6.08 -19.50 -4.99
C LEU A 74 -7.09 -20.64 -5.26
N GLY A 75 -7.36 -20.97 -6.53
CA GLY A 75 -8.44 -21.86 -6.92
C GLY A 75 -9.84 -21.27 -6.68
N ALA A 76 -9.94 -19.93 -6.63
CA ALA A 76 -11.18 -19.21 -6.32
C ALA A 76 -12.08 -19.03 -7.55
N GLU A 77 -13.40 -18.95 -7.32
CA GLU A 77 -14.33 -18.46 -8.33
C GLU A 77 -14.03 -16.97 -8.61
N PHE A 78 -13.59 -16.68 -9.84
CA PHE A 78 -13.17 -15.33 -10.22
C PHE A 78 -14.33 -14.51 -10.77
N ILE A 79 -14.60 -13.37 -10.12
CA ILE A 79 -15.65 -12.41 -10.48
C ILE A 79 -14.99 -11.08 -10.85
N PRO A 80 -14.58 -10.88 -12.11
CA PRO A 80 -13.98 -9.62 -12.59
C PRO A 80 -15.06 -8.57 -12.78
N MET A 81 -15.02 -7.51 -11.98
CA MET A 81 -15.97 -6.38 -12.07
C MET A 81 -15.26 -5.04 -12.19
N ALA A 82 -14.02 -5.05 -12.65
CA ALA A 82 -13.28 -3.84 -12.97
C ALA A 82 -13.70 -3.27 -14.33
N CYS A 83 -13.68 -1.96 -14.44
CA CYS A 83 -14.10 -1.25 -15.65
C CYS A 83 -13.04 -0.22 -16.05
N PRO A 84 -12.48 -0.29 -17.28
CA PRO A 84 -11.56 0.72 -17.77
C PRO A 84 -12.14 2.13 -17.67
N GLY A 85 -11.30 3.08 -17.25
CA GLY A 85 -11.72 4.48 -17.08
C GLY A 85 -12.36 4.79 -15.72
N PHE A 86 -12.68 3.82 -14.87
CA PHE A 86 -13.25 4.08 -13.55
C PHE A 86 -12.31 4.93 -12.69
N ARG A 87 -12.90 5.95 -12.08
CA ARG A 87 -12.37 6.76 -10.99
C ARG A 87 -13.08 6.35 -9.68
N THR A 88 -12.71 6.96 -8.59
CA THR A 88 -13.42 6.81 -7.31
C THR A 88 -14.88 7.27 -7.42
N ILE A 89 -15.21 8.23 -8.28
CA ILE A 89 -16.55 8.74 -8.55
C ILE A 89 -17.45 7.67 -9.20
N GLU A 90 -16.97 6.99 -10.25
CA GLU A 90 -17.71 5.90 -10.88
C GLU A 90 -17.91 4.73 -9.92
N MET A 91 -16.89 4.41 -9.11
CA MET A 91 -17.04 3.40 -8.06
C MET A 91 -18.17 3.75 -7.10
N ARG A 92 -18.19 4.98 -6.61
CA ARG A 92 -19.23 5.48 -5.72
C ARG A 92 -20.61 5.44 -6.37
N TYR A 93 -20.73 5.83 -7.64
CA TYR A 93 -21.96 5.71 -8.41
C TYR A 93 -22.49 4.26 -8.47
N MET A 94 -21.61 3.27 -8.57
CA MET A 94 -22.00 1.86 -8.55
C MET A 94 -22.44 1.36 -7.17
N LEU A 95 -22.08 2.07 -6.11
CA LEU A 95 -22.28 1.66 -4.71
C LEU A 95 -23.43 2.40 -4.01
N GLU A 96 -23.64 3.68 -4.29
CA GLU A 96 -24.65 4.52 -3.63
C GLU A 96 -25.91 4.71 -4.49
N ASP A 97 -27.10 4.63 -3.87
CA ASP A 97 -28.37 4.69 -4.61
C ASP A 97 -28.67 6.10 -5.17
N ASP A 98 -28.31 7.15 -4.43
CA ASP A 98 -28.69 8.54 -4.74
C ASP A 98 -27.49 9.38 -5.20
N TYR A 99 -26.34 8.76 -5.50
CA TYR A 99 -25.15 9.46 -5.97
C TYR A 99 -25.18 9.62 -7.50
N GLU A 100 -25.25 10.85 -7.96
CA GLU A 100 -25.34 11.18 -9.40
C GLU A 100 -23.97 11.36 -10.07
N GLY A 101 -22.90 11.48 -9.27
CA GLY A 101 -21.55 11.74 -9.79
C GLY A 101 -21.29 13.19 -10.14
N ASP A 102 -20.38 13.43 -11.05
CA ASP A 102 -20.02 14.74 -11.59
C ASP A 102 -20.35 14.85 -13.10
N ASP A 103 -20.16 16.03 -13.66
CA ASP A 103 -20.43 16.31 -15.09
C ASP A 103 -19.59 15.46 -16.06
N TYR A 104 -18.49 14.85 -15.57
CA TYR A 104 -17.62 13.98 -16.36
C TYR A 104 -18.07 12.51 -16.35
N LEU A 105 -18.88 12.08 -15.40
CA LEU A 105 -19.21 10.66 -15.14
C LEU A 105 -19.64 9.88 -16.40
N PHE A 106 -20.49 10.48 -17.23
CA PHE A 106 -20.99 9.83 -18.45
C PHE A 106 -20.55 10.58 -19.72
N HIS A 107 -19.45 11.31 -19.63
CA HIS A 107 -18.96 12.10 -20.73
C HIS A 107 -18.10 11.25 -21.67
N ASP A 108 -18.74 10.50 -22.56
CA ASP A 108 -18.13 9.69 -23.62
C ASP A 108 -17.36 8.42 -23.21
N ALA A 109 -17.13 8.18 -21.92
CA ALA A 109 -16.37 7.01 -21.45
C ALA A 109 -17.29 5.82 -21.11
N HIS A 110 -18.49 6.09 -20.61
CA HIS A 110 -19.41 5.05 -20.12
C HIS A 110 -20.84 5.34 -20.51
N ASP A 111 -21.54 4.32 -20.99
CA ASP A 111 -22.98 4.40 -21.24
C ASP A 111 -23.74 4.31 -19.91
N ALA A 112 -24.51 5.35 -19.58
CA ALA A 112 -25.26 5.47 -18.33
C ALA A 112 -26.25 4.31 -18.12
N GLU A 113 -26.92 3.86 -19.17
CA GLU A 113 -27.91 2.78 -19.08
C GLU A 113 -27.21 1.43 -18.86
N VAL A 114 -26.07 1.20 -19.50
CA VAL A 114 -25.25 0.00 -19.29
C VAL A 114 -24.75 -0.04 -17.86
N MET A 115 -24.16 1.03 -17.35
CA MET A 115 -23.67 1.09 -15.97
C MET A 115 -24.79 0.87 -14.96
N LYS A 116 -25.89 1.56 -15.13
CA LYS A 116 -27.07 1.43 -14.26
C LYS A 116 -27.62 0.00 -14.22
N SER A 117 -27.61 -0.67 -15.37
CA SER A 117 -28.07 -2.07 -15.45
C SER A 117 -27.16 -3.04 -14.68
N ARG A 118 -25.89 -2.68 -14.44
CA ARG A 118 -24.89 -3.52 -13.76
C ARG A 118 -24.81 -3.29 -12.25
N ILE A 119 -25.41 -2.23 -11.73
CA ILE A 119 -25.38 -1.92 -10.28
C ILE A 119 -25.82 -3.12 -9.41
N PRO A 120 -26.94 -3.82 -9.71
CA PRO A 120 -27.35 -4.96 -8.89
C PRO A 120 -26.35 -6.13 -8.89
N GLU A 121 -25.72 -6.39 -10.03
CA GLU A 121 -24.68 -7.42 -10.16
C GLU A 121 -23.41 -7.03 -9.38
N TYR A 122 -23.00 -5.77 -9.49
CA TYR A 122 -21.84 -5.20 -8.83
C TYR A 122 -21.95 -5.31 -7.31
N ARG A 123 -23.06 -4.85 -6.73
CA ARG A 123 -23.31 -4.90 -5.28
C ARG A 123 -23.46 -6.32 -4.77
N ARG A 124 -24.15 -7.18 -5.53
CA ARG A 124 -24.26 -8.61 -5.16
C ARG A 124 -22.91 -9.29 -5.13
N GLY A 125 -22.06 -9.06 -6.15
CA GLY A 125 -20.70 -9.63 -6.15
C GLY A 125 -19.91 -9.23 -4.93
N ILE A 126 -19.94 -7.96 -4.53
CA ILE A 126 -19.28 -7.46 -3.31
C ILE A 126 -19.86 -8.15 -2.06
N ALA A 127 -21.19 -8.22 -1.95
CA ALA A 127 -21.85 -8.82 -0.79
C ALA A 127 -21.54 -10.32 -0.60
N GLU A 128 -21.23 -11.03 -1.67
CA GLU A 128 -20.95 -12.47 -1.66
C GLU A 128 -19.46 -12.83 -1.70
N ALA A 129 -18.56 -11.83 -1.74
CA ALA A 129 -17.13 -12.05 -1.88
C ALA A 129 -16.48 -12.54 -0.58
N ASP A 130 -15.55 -13.48 -0.68
CA ASP A 130 -14.63 -13.84 0.42
C ASP A 130 -13.36 -12.98 0.37
N LEU A 131 -12.95 -12.59 -0.84
CA LEU A 131 -11.78 -11.76 -1.12
C LEU A 131 -12.14 -10.68 -2.13
N ILE A 132 -11.77 -9.44 -1.85
CA ILE A 132 -11.84 -8.34 -2.81
C ILE A 132 -10.46 -7.72 -2.98
N THR A 133 -10.06 -7.48 -4.24
CA THR A 133 -8.98 -6.54 -4.56
C THR A 133 -9.57 -5.31 -5.22
N LEU A 134 -9.19 -4.13 -4.74
CA LEU A 134 -9.62 -2.83 -5.25
C LEU A 134 -8.41 -2.06 -5.77
N GLY A 135 -8.37 -1.80 -7.07
CA GLY A 135 -7.33 -1.00 -7.72
C GLY A 135 -7.92 0.12 -8.56
N VAL A 136 -8.00 1.33 -7.99
CA VAL A 136 -8.57 2.52 -8.64
C VAL A 136 -7.80 3.77 -8.21
N GLY A 137 -7.88 4.82 -9.00
CA GLY A 137 -7.27 6.13 -8.71
C GLY A 137 -6.43 6.68 -9.85
N GLY A 138 -5.90 5.84 -10.72
CA GLY A 138 -5.12 6.28 -11.88
C GLY A 138 -5.86 7.30 -12.75
N ASN A 139 -7.15 7.09 -12.96
CA ASN A 139 -7.98 7.98 -13.77
C ASN A 139 -8.40 9.27 -13.05
N ASP A 140 -8.46 9.27 -11.72
CA ASP A 140 -8.69 10.49 -10.91
C ASP A 140 -7.57 11.51 -11.15
N PHE A 141 -6.33 11.05 -11.35
CA PHE A 141 -5.14 11.89 -11.59
C PHE A 141 -4.71 11.98 -13.06
N GLY A 142 -5.13 11.04 -13.89
CA GLY A 142 -4.82 11.03 -15.31
C GLY A 142 -5.87 11.79 -16.13
N THR A 143 -6.87 11.08 -16.61
CA THR A 143 -7.89 11.60 -17.56
C THR A 143 -8.70 12.75 -16.93
N TYR A 144 -9.14 12.59 -15.69
CA TYR A 144 -9.93 13.60 -14.99
C TYR A 144 -9.13 14.89 -14.73
N LEU A 145 -7.88 14.76 -14.31
CA LEU A 145 -7.01 15.92 -14.12
C LEU A 145 -6.83 16.73 -15.42
N THR A 146 -6.70 16.04 -16.56
CA THR A 146 -6.59 16.68 -17.86
C THR A 146 -7.88 17.47 -18.19
N TRP A 147 -9.06 16.90 -17.89
CA TRP A 147 -10.33 17.57 -18.06
C TRP A 147 -10.46 18.81 -17.14
N VAL A 148 -10.06 18.69 -15.87
CA VAL A 148 -10.05 19.82 -14.92
C VAL A 148 -9.12 20.95 -15.39
N ILE A 149 -7.93 20.61 -15.89
CA ILE A 149 -7.00 21.60 -16.46
C ILE A 149 -7.66 22.33 -17.64
N ALA A 150 -8.29 21.59 -18.57
CA ALA A 150 -8.98 22.15 -19.70
C ALA A 150 -10.10 23.13 -19.28
N ASN A 151 -10.91 22.77 -18.29
CA ASN A 151 -11.96 23.63 -17.75
C ASN A 151 -11.40 24.92 -17.12
N ILE A 152 -10.33 24.81 -16.31
CA ILE A 152 -9.71 25.99 -15.70
C ILE A 152 -9.15 26.94 -16.77
N LEU A 153 -8.50 26.40 -17.79
CA LEU A 153 -7.96 27.21 -18.90
C LEU A 153 -9.07 27.91 -19.69
N GLU A 154 -10.20 27.24 -19.92
CA GLU A 154 -11.36 27.81 -20.61
C GLU A 154 -12.02 28.91 -19.78
N GLU A 155 -12.28 28.67 -18.48
CA GLU A 155 -12.85 29.65 -17.54
C GLU A 155 -12.02 30.92 -17.44
N GLU A 156 -10.70 30.79 -17.49
CA GLU A 156 -9.76 31.91 -17.42
C GLU A 156 -9.53 32.57 -18.79
N GLY A 157 -10.16 32.08 -19.87
CA GLY A 157 -10.03 32.61 -21.22
C GLY A 157 -8.65 32.40 -21.84
N ILE A 158 -7.92 31.39 -21.38
CA ILE A 158 -6.55 31.09 -21.79
C ILE A 158 -6.56 29.99 -22.83
N CYS A 159 -5.84 30.20 -23.93
CA CYS A 159 -5.53 29.17 -24.93
C CYS A 159 -6.74 28.39 -25.47
N GLY A 160 -7.83 29.03 -25.90
CA GLY A 160 -9.08 28.40 -26.35
C GLY A 160 -8.89 27.29 -27.40
N GLU A 161 -7.92 27.40 -28.31
CA GLU A 161 -7.58 26.35 -29.28
C GLU A 161 -6.92 25.11 -28.63
N TYR A 162 -6.14 25.29 -27.56
CA TYR A 162 -5.55 24.16 -26.78
C TYR A 162 -6.57 23.48 -25.89
N VAL A 163 -7.50 24.23 -25.32
CA VAL A 163 -8.63 23.68 -24.55
C VAL A 163 -9.51 22.82 -25.47
N ALA A 164 -9.83 23.32 -26.68
CA ALA A 164 -10.57 22.53 -27.66
C ALA A 164 -9.84 21.23 -28.04
N ALA A 165 -8.54 21.29 -28.26
CA ALA A 165 -7.73 20.11 -28.58
C ALA A 165 -7.66 19.10 -27.41
N LEU A 166 -7.53 19.59 -26.17
CA LEU A 166 -7.58 18.75 -24.97
C LEU A 166 -8.97 18.10 -24.79
N ARG A 167 -10.05 18.85 -25.00
CA ARG A 167 -11.42 18.32 -24.94
C ARG A 167 -11.68 17.29 -26.03
N ASP A 168 -11.23 17.56 -27.26
CA ASP A 168 -11.36 16.61 -28.38
C ASP A 168 -10.55 15.34 -28.11
N LEU A 169 -9.40 15.46 -27.45
CA LEU A 169 -8.57 14.34 -27.04
C LEU A 169 -9.26 13.49 -25.95
N LEU A 170 -9.86 14.14 -24.96
CA LEU A 170 -10.66 13.48 -23.93
C LEU A 170 -11.91 12.79 -24.49
N LYS A 171 -12.56 13.40 -25.49
CA LYS A 171 -13.74 12.86 -26.18
C LYS A 171 -13.43 11.61 -27.04
N GLN A 172 -12.19 11.42 -27.46
CA GLN A 172 -11.81 10.32 -28.34
C GLN A 172 -11.49 9.02 -27.62
N HIS A 173 -12.02 8.79 -26.45
CA HIS A 173 -11.99 7.54 -25.68
C HIS A 173 -10.61 6.89 -25.48
N GLY A 174 -10.31 6.64 -24.25
CA GLY A 174 -9.18 5.82 -23.85
C GLY A 174 -7.87 6.38 -24.37
N ILE A 175 -6.99 6.52 -23.49
CA ILE A 175 -5.64 6.98 -23.79
C ILE A 175 -4.93 5.86 -24.53
N GLU A 176 -5.06 5.82 -25.86
CA GLU A 176 -4.10 5.09 -26.70
C GLU A 176 -2.79 5.86 -26.68
N SER A 177 -1.66 5.14 -26.67
CA SER A 177 -0.31 5.73 -26.59
C SER A 177 -0.08 6.86 -27.60
N GLU A 178 -0.60 6.71 -28.81
CA GLU A 178 -0.53 7.71 -29.88
C GLU A 178 -1.25 9.04 -29.56
N LYS A 179 -2.21 9.02 -28.63
CA LYS A 179 -2.95 10.23 -28.21
C LYS A 179 -2.28 10.95 -27.06
N LEU A 180 -1.54 10.22 -26.24
CA LEU A 180 -0.68 10.83 -25.23
C LEU A 180 0.57 11.46 -25.84
N ASP A 181 1.12 10.88 -26.87
CA ASP A 181 2.17 11.54 -27.66
C ASP A 181 1.67 12.90 -28.17
N LYS A 182 0.40 13.01 -28.54
CA LYS A 182 -0.24 14.30 -28.87
C LYS A 182 -0.45 15.24 -27.68
N ILE A 183 -0.73 14.72 -26.46
CA ILE A 183 -0.76 15.57 -25.24
C ILE A 183 0.65 16.04 -24.91
N VAL A 184 1.64 15.16 -25.03
CA VAL A 184 3.06 15.52 -24.85
C VAL A 184 3.50 16.50 -25.94
N GLU A 185 3.07 16.32 -27.20
CA GLU A 185 3.29 17.28 -28.27
C GLU A 185 2.62 18.63 -27.97
N LEU A 186 1.38 18.63 -27.46
CA LEU A 186 0.71 19.87 -27.04
C LEU A 186 1.40 20.51 -25.82
N ALA A 187 1.91 19.73 -24.88
CA ALA A 187 2.72 20.21 -23.76
C ALA A 187 4.11 20.73 -24.19
N GLN A 188 4.58 20.36 -25.37
CA GLN A 188 5.82 20.88 -25.98
C GLN A 188 5.62 22.27 -26.66
N PHE A 189 4.38 22.75 -26.78
CA PHE A 189 4.17 24.13 -27.22
C PHE A 189 4.66 25.07 -26.11
N THR A 190 5.84 25.65 -26.36
CA THR A 190 6.55 26.54 -25.42
C THR A 190 5.70 27.69 -24.90
N ASP A 191 4.69 28.11 -25.64
CA ASP A 191 3.83 29.26 -25.33
C ASP A 191 2.72 28.92 -24.31
N ALA A 192 2.29 27.65 -24.20
CA ALA A 192 1.30 27.19 -23.24
C ALA A 192 1.92 26.72 -21.91
N MET A 193 3.20 26.39 -21.86
CA MET A 193 3.88 25.86 -20.67
C MET A 193 3.79 26.76 -19.44
N PRO A 194 3.94 28.09 -19.53
CA PRO A 194 3.81 28.95 -18.35
C PRO A 194 2.42 28.87 -17.72
N GLU A 195 1.36 28.79 -18.53
CA GLU A 195 -0.02 28.70 -18.06
C GLU A 195 -0.34 27.32 -17.48
N LEU A 196 0.12 26.25 -18.11
CA LEU A 196 0.01 24.90 -17.56
C LEU A 196 0.69 24.81 -16.20
N VAL A 197 1.93 25.31 -16.06
CA VAL A 197 2.65 25.34 -14.77
C VAL A 197 1.88 26.16 -13.73
N ARG A 198 1.20 27.22 -14.12
CA ARG A 198 0.41 28.06 -13.22
C ARG A 198 -0.87 27.37 -12.74
N VAL A 199 -1.58 26.64 -13.61
CA VAL A 199 -2.85 26.00 -13.26
C VAL A 199 -2.71 24.61 -12.66
N LEU A 200 -1.58 23.92 -12.94
CA LEU A 200 -1.33 22.56 -12.47
C LEU A 200 -1.48 22.38 -10.94
N PRO A 201 -0.93 23.26 -10.06
CA PRO A 201 -1.11 23.14 -8.62
C PRO A 201 -2.58 23.20 -8.18
N LYS A 202 -3.39 24.06 -8.83
CA LYS A 202 -4.83 24.19 -8.56
C LYS A 202 -5.56 22.94 -8.99
N ALA A 203 -5.26 22.42 -10.18
CA ALA A 203 -5.86 21.20 -10.71
C ALA A 203 -5.50 19.95 -9.87
N LEU A 204 -4.22 19.81 -9.50
CA LEU A 204 -3.76 18.72 -8.62
C LEU A 204 -4.45 18.77 -7.25
N LYS A 205 -4.58 19.96 -6.68
CA LYS A 205 -5.30 20.13 -5.41
C LYS A 205 -6.75 19.67 -5.55
N TYR A 206 -7.42 20.07 -6.62
CA TYR A 206 -8.81 19.71 -6.88
C TYR A 206 -8.98 18.21 -7.10
N GLY A 207 -8.12 17.58 -7.91
CA GLY A 207 -8.11 16.13 -8.14
C GLY A 207 -7.87 15.34 -6.86
N LEU A 208 -6.93 15.78 -6.02
CA LEU A 208 -6.64 15.18 -4.72
C LEU A 208 -7.83 15.28 -3.75
N GLU A 209 -8.44 16.47 -3.65
CA GLU A 209 -9.60 16.69 -2.78
C GLU A 209 -10.76 15.78 -3.19
N ASN A 210 -11.08 15.69 -4.48
CA ASN A 210 -12.11 14.79 -4.99
C ASN A 210 -11.78 13.31 -4.74
N PHE A 211 -10.55 12.89 -5.03
CA PHE A 211 -10.13 11.52 -4.78
C PHE A 211 -10.30 11.14 -3.30
N PHE A 212 -9.85 11.99 -2.37
CA PHE A 212 -9.93 11.68 -0.95
C PHE A 212 -11.35 11.74 -0.39
N GLU A 213 -12.18 12.64 -0.90
CA GLU A 213 -13.58 12.69 -0.53
C GLU A 213 -14.28 11.38 -0.92
N ASN A 214 -14.16 10.96 -2.18
CA ASN A 214 -14.83 9.77 -2.68
C ASN A 214 -14.20 8.47 -2.16
N TRP A 215 -12.90 8.45 -1.91
CA TRP A 215 -12.19 7.27 -1.41
C TRP A 215 -12.81 6.68 -0.15
N ASN A 216 -13.10 7.53 0.83
CA ASN A 216 -13.69 7.07 2.09
C ASN A 216 -15.08 6.46 1.88
N TYR A 217 -15.92 7.06 1.04
CA TYR A 217 -17.25 6.53 0.71
C TYR A 217 -17.15 5.16 0.04
N VAL A 218 -16.28 5.01 -0.96
CA VAL A 218 -16.08 3.72 -1.64
C VAL A 218 -15.70 2.60 -0.65
N ILE A 219 -14.80 2.86 0.27
CA ILE A 219 -14.41 1.86 1.27
C ILE A 219 -15.53 1.58 2.26
N GLU A 220 -16.21 2.63 2.76
CA GLU A 220 -17.32 2.49 3.71
C GLU A 220 -18.47 1.70 3.10
N ASP A 221 -18.81 1.92 1.83
CA ASP A 221 -19.88 1.22 1.12
C ASP A 221 -19.55 -0.24 0.83
N ILE A 222 -18.31 -0.54 0.41
CA ILE A 222 -17.85 -1.93 0.25
C ILE A 222 -17.99 -2.68 1.57
N LEU A 223 -17.51 -2.09 2.68
CA LEU A 223 -17.59 -2.71 4.00
C LEU A 223 -19.01 -2.74 4.57
N ALA A 224 -19.88 -1.82 4.17
CA ALA A 224 -21.30 -1.87 4.54
C ALA A 224 -22.04 -3.01 3.83
N LEU A 225 -21.67 -3.30 2.56
CA LEU A 225 -22.21 -4.45 1.80
C LEU A 225 -21.65 -5.78 2.31
N ASN A 226 -20.40 -5.80 2.74
CA ASN A 226 -19.72 -7.01 3.21
C ASN A 226 -18.68 -6.69 4.30
N PRO A 227 -19.12 -6.66 5.58
CA PRO A 227 -18.25 -6.29 6.70
C PRO A 227 -17.14 -7.31 7.01
N ASP A 228 -17.31 -8.56 6.59
CA ASP A 228 -16.39 -9.65 6.89
C ASP A 228 -15.41 -9.95 5.74
N VAL A 229 -15.49 -9.20 4.64
CA VAL A 229 -14.67 -9.45 3.46
C VAL A 229 -13.18 -9.19 3.71
N LYS A 230 -12.32 -10.05 3.19
CA LYS A 230 -10.89 -9.75 3.08
C LYS A 230 -10.68 -8.74 1.96
N LEU A 231 -10.52 -7.46 2.31
CA LEU A 231 -10.30 -6.38 1.36
C LEU A 231 -8.80 -6.05 1.23
N LEU A 232 -8.27 -6.13 0.00
CA LEU A 232 -6.94 -5.67 -0.36
C LEU A 232 -7.06 -4.46 -1.28
N VAL A 233 -6.43 -3.36 -0.91
CA VAL A 233 -6.33 -2.15 -1.74
C VAL A 233 -4.99 -2.14 -2.45
N ILE A 234 -5.04 -2.08 -3.76
CA ILE A 234 -3.86 -2.07 -4.62
C ILE A 234 -3.36 -0.65 -4.75
N GLY A 235 -2.15 -0.40 -4.28
CA GLY A 235 -1.52 0.91 -4.37
C GLY A 235 -1.27 1.33 -5.82
N MET A 236 -1.26 2.63 -6.04
CA MET A 236 -0.83 3.19 -7.32
C MET A 236 0.69 3.01 -7.50
N PHE A 237 1.13 2.88 -8.73
CA PHE A 237 2.53 2.76 -9.12
C PHE A 237 2.88 3.80 -10.18
N ASP A 238 4.16 4.15 -10.29
CA ASP A 238 4.64 5.07 -11.30
C ASP A 238 4.75 4.35 -12.66
N ASN A 239 3.99 4.81 -13.63
CA ASN A 239 3.99 4.27 -14.98
C ASN A 239 5.24 4.68 -15.78
N GLY A 240 6.06 5.60 -15.26
CA GLY A 240 7.27 6.12 -15.91
C GLY A 240 8.48 5.18 -15.86
N VAL A 241 8.40 4.04 -15.18
CA VAL A 241 9.53 3.11 -14.96
C VAL A 241 9.79 2.18 -16.15
N LYS A 242 9.62 2.66 -17.40
CA LYS A 242 9.87 1.81 -18.57
C LYS A 242 11.31 1.51 -18.87
N ASN A 243 12.11 2.54 -18.78
CA ASN A 243 13.53 2.49 -19.02
C ASN A 243 14.15 3.66 -18.26
N GLU A 244 14.70 3.41 -17.08
CA GLU A 244 15.48 4.40 -16.34
C GLU A 244 16.58 5.03 -17.23
N GLU A 245 17.11 4.28 -18.19
CA GLU A 245 18.14 4.76 -19.12
C GLU A 245 17.61 5.78 -20.14
N ASP A 246 16.40 5.57 -20.70
CA ASP A 246 15.82 6.47 -21.72
C ASP A 246 15.17 7.71 -21.10
N SER A 247 14.49 7.57 -19.97
CA SER A 247 13.83 8.69 -19.27
C SER A 247 14.82 9.58 -18.53
N ALA A 248 15.92 9.03 -18.04
CA ALA A 248 16.99 9.79 -17.40
C ALA A 248 17.87 10.59 -18.37
N ALA A 249 17.74 10.35 -19.68
CA ALA A 249 18.58 10.99 -20.69
C ALA A 249 18.32 12.50 -20.85
N SER A 250 17.14 13.02 -20.43
CA SER A 250 16.81 14.45 -20.47
C SER A 250 16.42 15.01 -19.11
N GLU A 251 16.72 16.28 -18.85
CA GLU A 251 16.29 16.97 -17.61
C GLU A 251 14.75 17.08 -17.52
N ALA A 252 14.06 17.20 -18.66
CA ALA A 252 12.60 17.19 -18.72
C ALA A 252 12.03 15.81 -18.35
N GLY A 253 12.65 14.72 -18.79
CA GLY A 253 12.27 13.35 -18.42
C GLY A 253 12.43 13.08 -16.92
N LYS A 254 13.54 13.51 -16.32
CA LYS A 254 13.76 13.42 -14.87
C LYS A 254 12.73 14.20 -14.07
N THR A 255 12.35 15.38 -14.54
CA THR A 255 11.33 16.21 -13.89
C THR A 255 9.95 15.54 -13.98
N ALA A 256 9.60 14.95 -15.12
CA ALA A 256 8.34 14.24 -15.30
C ALA A 256 8.26 12.99 -14.40
N LEU A 257 9.33 12.19 -14.30
CA LEU A 257 9.43 11.05 -13.40
C LEU A 257 9.26 11.46 -11.94
N ASN A 258 9.92 12.54 -11.53
CA ASN A 258 9.80 13.06 -10.15
C ASN A 258 8.37 13.53 -9.83
N LEU A 259 7.66 14.11 -10.80
CA LEU A 259 6.27 14.52 -10.63
C LEU A 259 5.33 13.31 -10.57
N GLY A 260 5.52 12.30 -11.42
CA GLY A 260 4.76 11.04 -11.39
C GLY A 260 4.89 10.35 -10.04
N GLN A 261 6.10 10.17 -9.56
CA GLN A 261 6.35 9.57 -8.24
C GLN A 261 5.74 10.41 -7.11
N LEU A 262 5.80 11.74 -7.19
CA LEU A 262 5.17 12.60 -6.19
C LEU A 262 3.65 12.40 -6.13
N VAL A 263 2.98 12.30 -7.28
CA VAL A 263 1.52 12.04 -7.35
C VAL A 263 1.19 10.68 -6.76
N VAL A 264 1.95 9.65 -7.11
CA VAL A 264 1.81 8.29 -6.56
C VAL A 264 1.98 8.30 -5.04
N ASP A 265 3.00 8.97 -4.53
CA ASP A 265 3.24 9.08 -3.08
C ASP A 265 2.11 9.83 -2.36
N MET A 266 1.59 10.90 -2.98
CA MET A 266 0.47 11.68 -2.44
C MET A 266 -0.82 10.88 -2.41
N ALA A 267 -1.12 10.08 -3.42
CA ALA A 267 -2.30 9.22 -3.49
C ALA A 267 -2.19 8.00 -2.56
N ASN A 268 -1.05 7.31 -2.55
CA ASN A 268 -0.84 6.12 -1.74
C ASN A 268 -0.80 6.40 -0.23
N LYS A 269 -0.38 7.62 0.17
CA LYS A 269 -0.27 7.96 1.58
C LYS A 269 -1.60 7.84 2.33
N PRO A 270 -2.70 8.49 1.91
CA PRO A 270 -3.99 8.38 2.60
C PRO A 270 -4.62 6.99 2.43
N MET A 271 -4.38 6.28 1.32
CA MET A 271 -4.77 4.87 1.20
C MET A 271 -4.11 4.03 2.30
N LYS A 272 -2.81 4.22 2.56
CA LYS A 272 -2.08 3.56 3.65
C LYS A 272 -2.61 3.98 5.03
N GLU A 273 -2.90 5.27 5.23
CA GLU A 273 -3.40 5.81 6.50
C GLU A 273 -4.83 5.34 6.78
N SER A 274 -5.70 5.29 5.80
CA SER A 274 -7.09 4.82 5.95
C SER A 274 -7.19 3.31 6.10
N ALA A 275 -6.19 2.52 5.68
CA ALA A 275 -6.10 1.10 5.96
C ALA A 275 -6.19 0.80 7.46
N LEU A 276 -5.58 1.66 8.30
CA LEU A 276 -5.66 1.55 9.76
C LEU A 276 -7.07 1.82 10.32
N LYS A 277 -7.82 2.71 9.67
CA LYS A 277 -9.18 3.06 10.08
C LYS A 277 -10.18 1.96 9.72
N TYR A 278 -10.05 1.41 8.51
CA TYR A 278 -11.04 0.52 7.93
C TYR A 278 -10.66 -0.97 7.99
N GLY A 279 -9.42 -1.30 8.35
CA GLY A 279 -8.96 -2.68 8.52
C GLY A 279 -8.64 -3.43 7.24
N TYR A 280 -8.58 -2.75 6.08
CA TYR A 280 -8.12 -3.39 4.85
C TYR A 280 -6.60 -3.52 4.77
N THR A 281 -6.11 -4.39 3.89
CA THR A 281 -4.67 -4.56 3.64
C THR A 281 -4.25 -3.71 2.45
N PHE A 282 -3.33 -2.76 2.64
CA PHE A 282 -2.73 -2.01 1.54
C PHE A 282 -1.61 -2.84 0.88
N VAL A 283 -1.68 -3.00 -0.44
CA VAL A 283 -0.69 -3.73 -1.25
C VAL A 283 0.18 -2.72 -2.00
N ASP A 284 1.44 -2.63 -1.64
CA ASP A 284 2.42 -1.77 -2.32
C ASP A 284 2.89 -2.44 -3.62
N THR A 285 2.57 -1.82 -4.74
CA THR A 285 2.89 -2.30 -6.10
C THR A 285 4.01 -1.51 -6.76
N THR A 286 4.77 -0.76 -6.00
CA THR A 286 5.98 -0.06 -6.49
C THR A 286 6.89 -1.03 -7.23
N GLY A 287 7.41 -0.62 -8.39
CA GLY A 287 8.23 -1.44 -9.27
C GLY A 287 7.45 -2.25 -10.30
N THR A 288 6.14 -1.99 -10.46
CA THR A 288 5.35 -2.56 -11.56
C THR A 288 5.89 -2.07 -12.91
N ILE A 289 6.13 -3.01 -13.82
CA ILE A 289 6.67 -2.72 -15.15
C ILE A 289 5.51 -2.52 -16.14
N CYS A 290 5.55 -1.39 -16.84
CA CYS A 290 4.55 -1.01 -17.84
C CYS A 290 5.16 -0.86 -19.22
N ASP A 291 4.40 -1.14 -20.27
CA ASP A 291 4.86 -0.84 -21.64
C ASP A 291 4.54 0.61 -22.04
N THR A 292 3.37 1.10 -21.65
CA THR A 292 2.95 2.50 -21.77
C THR A 292 2.39 3.03 -20.46
N TYR A 293 1.06 2.93 -20.26
CA TYR A 293 0.36 3.31 -19.02
C TYR A 293 -0.14 2.10 -18.25
N HIS A 294 -0.18 0.94 -18.91
CA HIS A 294 -0.70 -0.27 -18.35
C HIS A 294 0.41 -1.28 -18.10
N PRO A 295 0.28 -2.12 -17.08
CA PRO A 295 1.22 -3.19 -16.82
C PRO A 295 1.33 -4.14 -18.01
N ASN A 296 2.55 -4.49 -18.37
CA ASN A 296 2.78 -5.63 -19.26
C ASN A 296 2.64 -6.97 -18.49
N ALA A 297 2.91 -8.08 -19.16
CA ALA A 297 2.78 -9.39 -18.53
C ALA A 297 3.62 -9.57 -17.25
N GLU A 298 4.83 -9.00 -17.22
CA GLU A 298 5.68 -9.01 -16.02
C GLU A 298 5.12 -8.09 -14.93
N GLY A 299 4.59 -6.93 -15.30
CA GLY A 299 3.92 -6.02 -14.38
C GLY A 299 2.69 -6.64 -13.74
N HIS A 300 1.83 -7.30 -14.50
CA HIS A 300 0.69 -8.03 -13.96
C HIS A 300 1.11 -9.16 -13.02
N LYS A 301 2.15 -9.91 -13.38
CA LYS A 301 2.73 -10.94 -12.51
C LYS A 301 3.26 -10.35 -11.21
N HIS A 302 3.97 -9.22 -11.28
CA HIS A 302 4.47 -8.53 -10.11
C HIS A 302 3.34 -8.10 -9.16
N ILE A 303 2.26 -7.50 -9.68
CA ILE A 303 1.09 -7.13 -8.88
C ILE A 303 0.47 -8.36 -8.22
N ALA A 304 0.29 -9.47 -8.98
CA ALA A 304 -0.24 -10.71 -8.44
C ALA A 304 0.63 -11.29 -7.31
N GLU A 305 1.95 -11.30 -7.47
CA GLU A 305 2.90 -11.73 -6.45
C GLU A 305 2.80 -10.88 -5.17
N LYS A 306 2.62 -9.55 -5.30
CA LYS A 306 2.41 -8.65 -4.16
C LYS A 306 1.09 -8.93 -3.43
N ILE A 307 0.00 -9.15 -4.18
CA ILE A 307 -1.29 -9.53 -3.61
C ILE A 307 -1.18 -10.86 -2.85
N LEU A 308 -0.66 -11.90 -3.49
CA LEU A 308 -0.48 -13.21 -2.88
C LEU A 308 0.46 -13.16 -1.66
N ALA A 309 1.48 -12.31 -1.69
CA ALA A 309 2.36 -12.10 -0.54
C ALA A 309 1.66 -11.40 0.63
N ALA A 310 0.67 -10.55 0.36
CA ALA A 310 -0.11 -9.83 1.36
C ALA A 310 -1.20 -10.67 2.02
N LEU A 311 -1.65 -11.76 1.36
CA LEU A 311 -2.64 -12.66 1.96
C LEU A 311 -2.05 -13.42 3.15
N PRO A 312 -2.87 -13.75 4.18
CA PRO A 312 -2.43 -14.54 5.32
C PRO A 312 -1.98 -15.96 4.92
N ASP A 313 -1.08 -16.53 5.70
CA ASP A 313 -0.64 -17.93 5.52
C ASP A 313 -1.54 -18.87 6.34
N ALA A 314 -2.22 -19.81 5.69
CA ALA A 314 -3.04 -20.83 6.34
C ALA A 314 -2.23 -21.81 7.21
N ASN A 315 -0.90 -21.81 7.11
CA ASN A 315 -0.01 -22.52 8.04
C ASN A 315 0.27 -21.74 9.34
N PHE A 316 -0.42 -20.64 9.56
CA PHE A 316 -0.28 -19.83 10.78
C PHE A 316 -0.49 -20.71 12.03
N PRO A 317 0.49 -20.78 12.96
CA PRO A 317 0.49 -21.84 13.97
C PRO A 317 -0.39 -21.56 15.18
N TYR A 318 -0.80 -20.31 15.41
CA TYR A 318 -1.43 -19.91 16.67
C TYR A 318 -2.93 -20.15 16.65
N THR A 319 -3.36 -21.14 17.44
CA THR A 319 -4.77 -21.59 17.52
C THR A 319 -5.66 -20.68 18.38
N ASP A 320 -5.06 -19.75 19.12
CA ASP A 320 -5.74 -18.77 19.98
C ASP A 320 -5.94 -17.40 19.31
N VAL A 321 -5.67 -17.32 18.01
CA VAL A 321 -5.91 -16.13 17.18
C VAL A 321 -6.94 -16.50 16.11
N ALA A 322 -8.17 -16.02 16.28
CA ALA A 322 -9.24 -16.28 15.32
C ALA A 322 -8.95 -15.55 13.98
N ALA A 323 -9.27 -16.18 12.86
CA ALA A 323 -9.02 -15.62 11.53
C ALA A 323 -9.82 -14.32 11.26
N ASP A 324 -10.97 -14.14 11.90
CA ASP A 324 -11.82 -12.95 11.89
C ASP A 324 -11.43 -11.91 12.96
N SER A 325 -10.37 -12.16 13.72
CA SER A 325 -9.88 -11.18 14.69
C SER A 325 -9.36 -9.93 13.97
N LYS A 326 -9.79 -8.76 14.41
CA LYS A 326 -9.25 -7.46 13.92
C LYS A 326 -7.74 -7.30 14.07
N TYR A 327 -7.08 -8.18 14.82
CA TYR A 327 -5.63 -8.20 15.02
C TYR A 327 -4.94 -9.31 14.22
N PHE A 328 -5.69 -10.14 13.50
CA PHE A 328 -5.14 -11.30 12.80
C PHE A 328 -4.01 -10.90 11.83
N ASP A 329 -4.27 -9.94 10.96
CA ASP A 329 -3.30 -9.50 9.95
C ASP A 329 -2.02 -8.94 10.55
N GLY A 330 -2.13 -8.17 11.64
CA GLY A 330 -0.96 -7.64 12.33
C GLY A 330 -0.14 -8.73 13.02
N ILE A 331 -0.80 -9.70 13.65
CA ILE A 331 -0.13 -10.83 14.30
C ILE A 331 0.54 -11.73 13.26
N GLU A 332 -0.16 -12.06 12.17
CA GLU A 332 0.37 -12.87 11.07
C GLU A 332 1.58 -12.20 10.42
N PHE A 333 1.46 -10.90 10.11
CA PHE A 333 2.57 -10.13 9.56
C PHE A 333 3.81 -10.17 10.46
N MET A 334 3.62 -9.93 11.76
CA MET A 334 4.71 -9.91 12.72
C MET A 334 5.36 -11.29 12.89
N TYR A 335 4.53 -12.35 12.87
CA TYR A 335 5.00 -13.74 12.88
C TYR A 335 5.81 -14.08 11.62
N ARG A 336 5.22 -13.85 10.44
CA ARG A 336 5.82 -14.15 9.13
C ARG A 336 7.13 -13.40 8.89
N LYS A 337 7.25 -12.18 9.41
CA LYS A 337 8.51 -11.41 9.37
C LYS A 337 9.53 -11.83 10.43
N GLY A 338 9.17 -12.76 11.32
CA GLY A 338 10.02 -13.16 12.42
C GLY A 338 10.27 -12.04 13.45
N TYR A 339 9.39 -11.04 13.49
CA TYR A 339 9.50 -9.91 14.39
C TYR A 339 8.93 -10.20 15.77
N MET A 340 7.81 -10.94 15.84
CA MET A 340 7.15 -11.28 17.09
C MET A 340 6.69 -12.74 17.07
N ALA A 341 7.19 -13.53 18.00
CA ALA A 341 6.78 -14.93 18.18
C ALA A 341 5.63 -15.06 19.19
N GLY A 342 4.97 -16.21 19.20
CA GLY A 342 4.02 -16.61 20.23
C GLY A 342 4.67 -16.80 21.58
N THR A 343 3.82 -17.10 22.56
CA THR A 343 4.25 -17.52 23.90
C THR A 343 4.58 -19.01 23.96
N SER A 344 4.11 -19.77 22.96
CA SER A 344 4.49 -21.15 22.65
C SER A 344 4.39 -21.39 21.14
N ASP A 345 4.66 -22.61 20.69
CA ASP A 345 4.59 -23.00 19.27
C ASP A 345 3.16 -22.86 18.70
N THR A 346 2.12 -22.94 19.53
CA THR A 346 0.72 -22.93 19.11
C THR A 346 -0.13 -21.82 19.73
N GLN A 347 0.46 -20.97 20.57
CA GLN A 347 -0.25 -19.91 21.29
C GLN A 347 0.45 -18.56 21.10
N PHE A 348 -0.29 -17.57 20.66
CA PHE A 348 0.18 -16.18 20.59
C PHE A 348 -0.06 -15.42 21.89
N SER A 349 -1.11 -15.78 22.62
CA SER A 349 -1.63 -15.09 23.80
C SER A 349 -2.02 -13.63 23.53
N PRO A 350 -2.98 -13.39 22.62
CA PRO A 350 -3.31 -12.06 22.10
C PRO A 350 -3.69 -11.04 23.18
N ASP A 351 -4.44 -11.47 24.20
CA ASP A 351 -4.95 -10.61 25.28
C ASP A 351 -3.94 -10.41 26.42
N SER A 352 -2.82 -11.12 26.39
CA SER A 352 -1.79 -10.98 27.41
C SER A 352 -1.10 -9.63 27.32
N ALA A 353 -0.74 -9.07 28.46
CA ALA A 353 -0.01 -7.82 28.55
C ALA A 353 1.38 -7.92 27.89
N LEU A 354 1.74 -6.94 27.05
CA LEU A 354 3.08 -6.84 26.52
C LEU A 354 4.08 -6.47 27.63
N THR A 355 5.10 -7.32 27.82
CA THR A 355 6.18 -7.03 28.79
C THR A 355 7.28 -6.18 28.15
N LYS A 356 8.09 -5.51 28.98
CA LYS A 356 9.21 -4.70 28.52
C LYS A 356 10.25 -5.51 27.77
N ALA A 357 10.55 -6.73 28.25
CA ALA A 357 11.46 -7.65 27.57
C ALA A 357 10.93 -8.08 26.20
N ALA A 358 9.65 -8.48 26.12
CA ALA A 358 9.02 -8.86 24.86
C ALA A 358 9.02 -7.68 23.86
N TYR A 359 8.72 -6.48 24.31
CA TYR A 359 8.74 -5.29 23.45
C TYR A 359 10.14 -4.94 22.98
N ALA A 360 11.15 -4.99 23.86
CA ALA A 360 12.54 -4.81 23.47
C ALA A 360 12.96 -5.81 22.38
N GLN A 361 12.59 -7.08 22.56
CA GLN A 361 12.89 -8.14 21.59
C GLN A 361 12.26 -7.88 20.23
N VAL A 362 11.00 -7.44 20.20
CA VAL A 362 10.31 -7.13 18.94
C VAL A 362 10.98 -5.95 18.22
N LEU A 363 11.28 -4.86 18.92
CA LEU A 363 11.96 -3.71 18.33
C LEU A 363 13.36 -4.07 17.82
N TYR A 364 14.07 -4.91 18.56
CA TYR A 364 15.39 -5.42 18.17
C TYR A 364 15.32 -6.27 16.90
N ASN A 365 14.28 -7.13 16.78
CA ASN A 365 14.02 -7.92 15.56
C ASN A 365 13.71 -7.02 14.36
N ILE A 366 12.84 -5.99 14.53
CA ILE A 366 12.51 -5.00 13.49
C ILE A 366 13.74 -4.20 13.05
N ALA A 367 14.70 -3.98 13.97
CA ALA A 367 15.98 -3.33 13.67
C ALA A 367 16.97 -4.22 12.90
N GLY A 368 16.64 -5.49 12.68
CA GLY A 368 17.53 -6.47 12.01
C GLY A 368 18.55 -7.11 12.94
N ARG A 369 18.30 -7.09 14.25
CA ARG A 369 19.19 -7.69 15.29
C ARG A 369 20.62 -7.18 15.18
N PRO A 370 20.88 -5.88 15.33
CA PRO A 370 22.21 -5.33 15.25
C PRO A 370 23.15 -5.98 16.30
N GLU A 371 24.42 -6.10 15.98
CA GLU A 371 25.41 -6.61 16.93
C GLU A 371 25.45 -5.76 18.19
N VAL A 372 25.50 -6.43 19.34
CA VAL A 372 25.53 -5.79 20.66
C VAL A 372 26.58 -6.48 21.52
N ASP A 373 27.53 -5.70 22.03
CA ASP A 373 28.44 -6.19 23.07
C ASP A 373 27.72 -6.21 24.43
N SER A 374 27.23 -7.37 24.80
CA SER A 374 26.59 -7.62 26.10
C SER A 374 27.56 -8.07 27.19
N SER A 375 28.85 -8.21 26.89
CA SER A 375 29.84 -8.77 27.82
C SER A 375 30.09 -7.87 29.04
N ASN A 376 29.92 -6.56 28.91
CA ASN A 376 30.20 -5.56 29.93
C ASN A 376 28.94 -4.88 30.50
N VAL A 377 27.75 -5.34 30.12
CA VAL A 377 26.48 -4.79 30.60
C VAL A 377 25.76 -5.82 31.41
N SER A 378 25.51 -5.54 32.66
CA SER A 378 24.68 -6.36 33.54
C SER A 378 23.52 -5.54 34.11
N PHE A 379 22.35 -6.14 34.12
CA PHE A 379 21.20 -5.63 34.87
C PHE A 379 21.00 -6.51 36.09
N ASP A 380 20.67 -5.92 37.24
CA ASP A 380 20.49 -6.65 38.50
C ASP A 380 19.33 -7.67 38.44
N ASP A 381 18.44 -7.53 37.45
CA ASP A 381 17.21 -8.29 37.32
C ASP A 381 17.07 -8.99 35.94
N VAL A 382 18.16 -9.15 35.19
CA VAL A 382 18.20 -9.91 33.94
C VAL A 382 19.30 -10.95 34.01
N ASP A 383 18.93 -12.21 33.85
CA ASP A 383 19.89 -13.29 33.80
C ASP A 383 20.81 -13.15 32.57
N SER A 384 22.11 -13.44 32.76
CA SER A 384 23.11 -13.36 31.69
C SER A 384 22.85 -14.36 30.54
N THR A 385 21.99 -15.36 30.77
CA THR A 385 21.57 -16.35 29.77
C THR A 385 20.20 -16.07 29.18
N ALA A 386 19.56 -14.97 29.58
CA ALA A 386 18.24 -14.61 29.07
C ALA A 386 18.25 -14.37 27.56
N ALA A 387 17.36 -15.02 26.81
CA ALA A 387 17.28 -14.94 25.35
C ALA A 387 17.10 -13.48 24.85
N TYR A 388 16.50 -12.63 25.67
CA TYR A 388 16.27 -11.20 25.37
C TYR A 388 17.36 -10.27 25.89
N LEU A 389 18.48 -10.79 26.46
CA LEU A 389 19.54 -9.94 27.02
C LEU A 389 20.10 -8.96 25.97
N ALA A 390 20.44 -9.45 24.77
CA ALA A 390 20.94 -8.60 23.70
C ALA A 390 19.97 -7.49 23.33
N ALA A 391 18.68 -7.81 23.25
CA ALA A 391 17.62 -6.85 22.97
C ALA A 391 17.46 -5.80 24.08
N ALA A 392 17.58 -6.23 25.35
CA ALA A 392 17.52 -5.34 26.50
C ALA A 392 18.70 -4.35 26.52
N VAL A 393 19.93 -4.86 26.31
CA VAL A 393 21.16 -4.04 26.23
C VAL A 393 21.06 -3.05 25.07
N TRP A 394 20.64 -3.51 23.90
CA TRP A 394 20.45 -2.65 22.73
C TRP A 394 19.41 -1.56 22.97
N ALA A 395 18.26 -1.92 23.53
CA ALA A 395 17.18 -0.95 23.78
C ALA A 395 17.56 0.09 24.83
N ASP A 396 18.31 -0.30 25.88
CA ASP A 396 18.82 0.62 26.89
C ASP A 396 19.91 1.53 26.33
N SER A 397 20.92 0.98 25.64
CA SER A 397 22.05 1.74 25.08
C SER A 397 21.60 2.78 24.06
N ASN A 398 20.57 2.48 23.27
CA ASN A 398 19.99 3.40 22.28
C ASN A 398 18.91 4.33 22.89
N GLY A 399 18.69 4.28 24.19
CA GLY A 399 17.73 5.14 24.89
C GLY A 399 16.27 4.85 24.59
N ILE A 400 15.96 3.72 23.96
CA ILE A 400 14.60 3.32 23.53
C ILE A 400 13.77 2.90 24.76
N LEU A 401 14.31 1.95 25.55
CA LEU A 401 13.70 1.41 26.77
C LEU A 401 14.74 1.42 27.89
N LYS A 402 14.88 2.53 28.57
CA LYS A 402 15.89 2.75 29.61
C LYS A 402 15.75 1.83 30.82
N ALA A 403 16.88 1.31 31.29
CA ALA A 403 17.01 0.77 32.63
C ALA A 403 16.97 1.89 33.68
N ASP A 404 16.54 1.58 34.88
CA ASP A 404 16.51 2.49 36.01
C ASP A 404 17.25 1.86 37.19
N ASN A 405 18.24 2.58 37.74
CA ASN A 405 19.07 2.15 38.88
C ASN A 405 19.63 0.72 38.69
N GLY A 406 20.18 0.42 37.52
CA GLY A 406 20.74 -0.91 37.19
C GLY A 406 19.71 -2.01 36.90
N ARG A 407 18.42 -1.71 36.89
CA ARG A 407 17.35 -2.68 36.64
C ARG A 407 16.63 -2.42 35.34
N PHE A 408 16.52 -3.44 34.49
CA PHE A 408 15.77 -3.34 33.23
C PHE A 408 14.28 -3.50 33.44
N SER A 409 13.86 -4.22 34.47
CA SER A 409 12.47 -4.56 34.80
C SER A 409 11.77 -5.32 33.64
N PRO A 410 12.29 -6.49 33.22
CA PRO A 410 11.87 -7.21 32.01
C PRO A 410 10.39 -7.57 32.01
N ASP A 411 9.81 -7.93 33.16
CA ASP A 411 8.42 -8.34 33.32
C ASP A 411 7.43 -7.19 33.50
N SER A 412 7.94 -5.94 33.56
CA SER A 412 7.07 -4.78 33.67
C SER A 412 6.22 -4.63 32.42
N LYS A 413 4.92 -4.35 32.61
CA LYS A 413 3.97 -4.16 31.53
C LYS A 413 4.18 -2.82 30.82
N ILE A 414 4.02 -2.81 29.52
CA ILE A 414 4.12 -1.60 28.71
C ILE A 414 2.77 -0.89 28.67
N SER A 415 2.73 0.36 29.12
CA SER A 415 1.54 1.21 28.97
C SER A 415 1.51 1.87 27.58
N ALA A 416 0.32 2.30 27.14
CA ALA A 416 0.13 2.96 25.85
C ALA A 416 1.08 4.17 25.66
N VAL A 417 1.27 4.99 26.68
CA VAL A 417 2.20 6.12 26.61
C VAL A 417 3.66 5.68 26.50
N LYS A 418 4.07 4.64 27.24
CA LYS A 418 5.43 4.09 27.15
C LYS A 418 5.66 3.46 25.76
N PHE A 419 4.66 2.75 25.22
CA PHE A 419 4.71 2.19 23.87
C PHE A 419 4.96 3.29 22.83
N ALA A 420 4.14 4.33 22.82
CA ALA A 420 4.24 5.45 21.88
C ALA A 420 5.60 6.19 21.99
N ILE A 421 6.04 6.53 23.20
CA ILE A 421 7.31 7.22 23.42
C ILE A 421 8.51 6.38 22.97
N SER A 422 8.52 5.08 23.28
CA SER A 422 9.63 4.21 22.86
C SER A 422 9.66 3.98 21.36
N LEU A 423 8.51 3.97 20.68
CA LEU A 423 8.46 3.90 19.22
C LEU A 423 9.06 5.14 18.56
N VAL A 424 8.80 6.34 19.08
CA VAL A 424 9.45 7.58 18.62
C VAL A 424 10.96 7.52 18.83
N ARG A 425 11.41 7.06 20.01
CA ARG A 425 12.84 6.89 20.29
C ARG A 425 13.49 5.86 19.36
N PHE A 426 12.79 4.77 19.09
CA PHE A 426 13.22 3.75 18.13
C PHE A 426 13.41 4.33 16.73
N SER A 427 12.48 5.15 16.26
CA SER A 427 12.62 5.79 14.95
C SER A 427 13.78 6.77 14.86
N ALA A 428 14.17 7.36 15.98
CA ALA A 428 15.28 8.31 16.08
C ALA A 428 16.66 7.63 16.29
N ALA A 429 16.69 6.39 16.76
CA ALA A 429 17.94 5.66 17.07
C ALA A 429 18.71 5.16 15.81
N GLY A 430 18.11 5.21 14.62
CA GLY A 430 18.78 4.95 13.34
C GLY A 430 19.43 6.21 12.74
N SER A 431 19.77 6.19 11.45
CA SER A 431 20.19 7.40 10.73
C SER A 431 19.08 8.46 10.87
N PHE A 432 19.43 9.62 11.42
CA PHE A 432 18.48 10.69 11.69
C PHE A 432 17.85 11.18 10.38
N ASN A 433 16.55 10.93 10.22
CA ASN A 433 15.74 11.42 9.12
C ASN A 433 14.53 12.16 9.72
N ILE A 434 14.47 13.46 9.51
CA ILE A 434 13.44 14.33 10.11
C ILE A 434 12.02 13.94 9.62
N ALA A 435 11.87 13.54 8.35
CA ALA A 435 10.59 13.13 7.81
C ALA A 435 10.09 11.84 8.48
N LYS A 436 10.97 10.86 8.69
CA LYS A 436 10.68 9.62 9.42
C LYS A 436 10.26 9.91 10.87
N VAL A 437 10.97 10.80 11.55
CA VAL A 437 10.65 11.19 12.94
C VAL A 437 9.28 11.87 13.00
N VAL A 438 8.96 12.77 12.06
CA VAL A 438 7.66 13.45 12.00
C VAL A 438 6.53 12.45 11.74
N LYS A 439 6.69 11.54 10.77
CA LYS A 439 5.71 10.47 10.53
C LYS A 439 5.47 9.63 11.79
N THR A 440 6.54 9.23 12.47
CA THR A 440 6.43 8.44 13.72
C THR A 440 5.80 9.22 14.86
N LEU A 441 6.03 10.53 14.96
CA LEU A 441 5.37 11.38 15.96
C LEU A 441 3.86 11.44 15.70
N THR A 442 3.44 11.61 14.46
CA THR A 442 2.01 11.60 14.07
C THR A 442 1.38 10.23 14.40
N PHE A 443 2.04 9.14 14.06
CA PHE A 443 1.60 7.80 14.38
C PHE A 443 1.49 7.56 15.90
N ALA A 444 2.51 7.95 16.66
CA ALA A 444 2.52 7.85 18.12
C ALA A 444 1.41 8.70 18.77
N PHE A 445 1.12 9.87 18.21
CA PHE A 445 0.01 10.72 18.65
C PHE A 445 -1.35 10.03 18.43
N ASN A 446 -1.55 9.38 17.28
CA ASN A 446 -2.76 8.62 17.00
C ASN A 446 -2.93 7.45 17.98
N ILE A 447 -1.85 6.71 18.28
CA ILE A 447 -1.89 5.68 19.33
C ILE A 447 -2.41 6.26 20.66
N VAL A 448 -1.84 7.37 21.09
CA VAL A 448 -2.24 8.04 22.33
C VAL A 448 -3.69 8.51 22.29
N LYS A 449 -4.14 9.04 21.14
CA LYS A 449 -5.52 9.48 20.90
C LYS A 449 -6.50 8.31 21.01
N ASP A 450 -6.20 7.14 20.41
CA ASP A 450 -7.06 5.96 20.40
C ASP A 450 -7.32 5.41 21.83
N PHE A 451 -6.30 5.46 22.69
CA PHE A 451 -6.47 5.08 24.10
C PHE A 451 -7.21 6.14 24.94
N GLY A 452 -7.32 7.37 24.43
CA GLY A 452 -7.90 8.51 25.14
C GLY A 452 -7.07 8.97 26.35
N VAL A 453 -7.38 10.14 26.89
CA VAL A 453 -6.62 10.72 28.00
C VAL A 453 -6.64 9.84 29.26
N PHE A 454 -7.75 9.14 29.50
CA PHE A 454 -7.91 8.22 30.65
C PHE A 454 -7.26 6.85 30.43
N GLY A 455 -6.97 6.46 29.18
CA GLY A 455 -6.37 5.19 28.81
C GLY A 455 -4.84 5.20 28.66
N LEU A 456 -4.17 6.33 28.86
CA LEU A 456 -2.72 6.45 28.67
C LEU A 456 -1.88 5.49 29.52
N ASN A 457 -2.38 5.12 30.66
CA ASN A 457 -1.73 4.17 31.58
C ASN A 457 -2.23 2.72 31.37
N ASN A 458 -3.20 2.49 30.45
CA ASN A 458 -3.65 1.14 30.15
C ASN A 458 -2.48 0.35 29.57
N THR A 459 -2.44 -0.91 29.94
CA THR A 459 -1.46 -1.85 29.43
C THR A 459 -1.81 -2.21 28.00
N VAL A 460 -0.82 -2.15 27.11
CA VAL A 460 -0.93 -2.62 25.74
C VAL A 460 -0.90 -4.14 25.72
N THR A 461 -1.85 -4.76 25.03
CA THR A 461 -1.85 -6.22 24.83
C THR A 461 -0.86 -6.63 23.74
N ARG A 462 -0.55 -7.91 23.66
CA ARG A 462 0.32 -8.46 22.63
C ARG A 462 -0.30 -8.30 21.23
N ALA A 463 -1.62 -8.47 21.10
CA ALA A 463 -2.35 -8.29 19.86
C ALA A 463 -2.35 -6.82 19.40
N GLU A 464 -2.66 -5.89 20.29
CA GLU A 464 -2.58 -4.45 19.98
C GLU A 464 -1.18 -4.02 19.56
N ALA A 465 -0.16 -4.54 20.25
CA ALA A 465 1.24 -4.25 19.89
C ALA A 465 1.59 -4.82 18.51
N ALA A 466 1.19 -6.05 18.21
CA ALA A 466 1.46 -6.68 16.91
C ALA A 466 0.84 -5.87 15.77
N GLN A 467 -0.44 -5.51 15.88
CA GLN A 467 -1.11 -4.68 14.88
C GLN A 467 -0.41 -3.33 14.69
N ARG A 468 -0.21 -2.58 15.77
CA ARG A 468 0.41 -1.25 15.70
C ARG A 468 1.87 -1.27 15.19
N LEU A 469 2.62 -2.32 15.47
CA LEU A 469 3.97 -2.48 14.95
C LEU A 469 3.99 -2.93 13.49
N ALA A 470 3.03 -3.76 13.08
CA ALA A 470 2.82 -4.08 11.67
C ALA A 470 2.52 -2.81 10.87
N ASP A 471 1.56 -2.00 11.34
CA ASP A 471 1.20 -0.70 10.76
C ASP A 471 2.41 0.23 10.67
N TYR A 472 3.20 0.33 11.74
CA TYR A 472 4.44 1.12 11.75
C TYR A 472 5.44 0.63 10.69
N CYS A 473 5.58 -0.68 10.50
CA CYS A 473 6.48 -1.24 9.49
C CYS A 473 6.05 -0.92 8.05
N VAL A 474 4.73 -0.78 7.81
CA VAL A 474 4.19 -0.41 6.49
C VAL A 474 4.44 1.07 6.15
N ILE A 475 4.34 1.97 7.15
CA ILE A 475 4.52 3.42 6.93
C ILE A 475 5.99 3.88 7.03
N LYS A 476 6.90 3.00 7.48
CA LYS A 476 8.34 3.27 7.60
C LYS A 476 9.02 3.31 6.23
#